data_70a9c4c04435f039a4fc622ab0039d2a
#
_entry.id   70a9c4c04435f039a4fc622ab0039d2a
#
_cell.length_a   1.000
_cell.length_b   1.000
_cell.length_c   1.000
_cell.angle_alpha   90.00
_cell.angle_beta   90.00
_cell.angle_gamma   90.00
#
_symmetry.space_group_name_H-M   'P 1'
#
loop_
_entity.id
_entity.type
_entity.pdbx_description
1 polymer ?
#
loop_
_entity_poly.entity_id
_entity_poly.type
_entity_poly.pdbx_seq_one_letter_code
_entity_poly.pdbx_strand_id
1 'polypeptide(L)'
;LKFRKTRKIAKAGKFAVKKKMALRAAETISDINSMSKISIGEYRHLKKSYKGVKNVEVHHIIEKRLLRTMKTTCKKGEMLSIPLSKNLHKKITKRWKKQIGYGTNYSGVTKKKLLVACDKVYGDMPKLKTIAKRWIEANYGK
;
A
#
# COMPACT_ATOMS: atom_id res chain seq x y z
N LEU A 1 6.71 17.25 -2.76
CA LEU A 1 8.07 17.35 -2.80
C LEU A 1 8.62 17.36 -4.15
N LYS A 2 9.23 16.29 -4.56
CA LYS A 2 9.78 16.21 -5.87
C LYS A 2 8.80 16.40 -6.94
N PHE A 3 7.56 16.16 -6.69
CA PHE A 3 6.54 16.35 -7.67
C PHE A 3 6.35 17.77 -8.11
N ARG A 4 6.58 18.72 -7.25
CA ARG A 4 6.38 20.10 -7.63
C ARG A 4 7.32 20.54 -8.70
N LYS A 5 8.55 20.10 -8.61
CA LYS A 5 9.50 20.41 -9.61
C LYS A 5 9.21 19.74 -10.90
N THR A 6 8.81 18.50 -10.82
CA THR A 6 8.47 17.78 -12.02
C THR A 6 7.32 18.41 -12.74
N ARG A 7 6.40 18.99 -12.03
CA ARG A 7 5.28 19.62 -12.67
C ARG A 7 5.71 20.78 -13.56
N LYS A 8 6.70 21.49 -13.16
CA LYS A 8 7.15 22.57 -13.99
C LYS A 8 7.74 22.08 -15.25
N ILE A 9 8.44 21.00 -15.19
CA ILE A 9 9.04 20.42 -16.35
C ILE A 9 8.02 19.76 -17.21
N ALA A 10 6.90 19.46 -16.64
CA ALA A 10 5.87 18.72 -17.31
C ALA A 10 5.30 19.34 -18.53
N LYS A 11 5.65 20.55 -18.81
CA LYS A 11 5.21 21.12 -20.01
C LYS A 11 5.66 20.32 -21.17
N ALA A 12 6.73 19.64 -21.05
CA ALA A 12 7.24 18.85 -22.13
C ALA A 12 6.52 17.54 -22.22
N GLY A 13 6.27 17.10 -23.37
CA GLY A 13 5.63 15.84 -23.61
C GLY A 13 6.37 14.68 -23.02
N LYS A 14 7.67 14.77 -22.89
CA LYS A 14 8.41 13.69 -22.33
C LYS A 14 8.05 13.42 -20.87
N PHE A 15 7.62 14.44 -20.16
CA PHE A 15 7.24 14.22 -18.80
C PHE A 15 5.93 13.43 -18.73
N ALA A 16 5.04 13.65 -19.67
CA ALA A 16 3.81 12.90 -19.72
C ALA A 16 4.07 11.41 -19.91
N VAL A 17 5.08 11.06 -20.66
CA VAL A 17 5.46 9.67 -20.84
C VAL A 17 5.94 9.08 -19.53
N LYS A 18 6.77 9.79 -18.81
CA LYS A 18 7.24 9.35 -17.52
C LYS A 18 6.10 9.12 -16.56
N LYS A 19 5.14 10.02 -16.60
CA LYS A 19 4.01 9.91 -15.73
C LYS A 19 3.23 8.65 -16.00
N LYS A 20 3.05 8.27 -17.24
CA LYS A 20 2.37 7.05 -17.58
C LYS A 20 3.10 5.85 -17.01
N MET A 21 4.41 5.85 -17.11
CA MET A 21 5.19 4.75 -16.57
C MET A 21 5.11 4.69 -15.05
N ALA A 22 5.05 5.84 -14.42
CA ALA A 22 4.94 5.91 -12.97
C ALA A 22 3.59 5.45 -12.46
N LEU A 23 2.59 5.37 -13.33
CA LEU A 23 1.27 4.91 -12.93
C LEU A 23 1.08 3.41 -13.08
N ARG A 24 2.15 2.68 -13.28
CA ARG A 24 2.05 1.25 -13.41
C ARG A 24 1.70 0.61 -12.07
N ALA A 25 0.71 -0.26 -12.09
CA ALA A 25 0.31 -1.02 -10.92
C ALA A 25 0.95 -2.39 -10.93
N ALA A 26 1.11 -3.00 -9.77
CA ALA A 26 1.63 -4.36 -9.69
C ALA A 26 0.54 -5.35 -10.09
N GLU A 27 0.86 -6.24 -10.99
CA GLU A 27 -0.05 -7.29 -11.43
C GLU A 27 0.32 -8.65 -10.87
N THR A 28 1.57 -8.83 -10.50
CA THR A 28 2.07 -10.09 -9.97
C THR A 28 2.93 -9.85 -8.73
N ILE A 29 3.16 -10.92 -7.99
CA ILE A 29 4.05 -10.88 -6.85
C ILE A 29 5.47 -10.51 -7.30
N SER A 30 5.86 -10.97 -8.47
CA SER A 30 7.15 -10.62 -9.04
C SER A 30 7.28 -9.12 -9.27
N ASP A 31 6.20 -8.47 -9.73
CA ASP A 31 6.20 -7.01 -9.90
C ASP A 31 6.47 -6.32 -8.58
N ILE A 32 5.81 -6.78 -7.52
CA ILE A 32 6.02 -6.22 -6.19
C ILE A 32 7.46 -6.39 -5.75
N ASN A 33 8.03 -7.55 -6.01
CA ASN A 33 9.39 -7.84 -5.57
C ASN A 33 10.43 -7.01 -6.31
N SER A 34 10.17 -6.64 -7.55
CA SER A 34 11.11 -5.78 -8.27
C SER A 34 10.97 -4.32 -7.83
N MET A 35 9.75 -3.89 -7.56
CA MET A 35 9.38 -2.54 -7.11
C MET A 35 9.93 -1.36 -7.92
N SER A 36 10.62 -1.63 -8.99
CA SER A 36 11.31 -0.57 -9.73
C SER A 36 10.38 0.44 -10.38
N LYS A 37 9.14 0.03 -10.68
CA LYS A 37 8.18 0.92 -11.34
C LYS A 37 6.86 1.03 -10.60
N ILE A 38 6.81 0.54 -9.38
CA ILE A 38 5.58 0.57 -8.60
C ILE A 38 5.65 1.72 -7.60
N SER A 39 4.65 2.57 -7.61
CA SER A 39 4.62 3.71 -6.69
C SER A 39 4.05 3.27 -5.35
N ILE A 40 4.76 3.60 -4.29
CA ILE A 40 4.25 3.41 -2.93
C ILE A 40 4.13 4.79 -2.33
N GLY A 41 3.03 5.07 -1.67
CA GLY A 41 2.82 6.38 -1.08
C GLY A 41 1.54 6.44 -0.28
N GLU A 42 1.17 7.65 0.12
CA GLU A 42 -0.05 7.83 0.90
C GLU A 42 -1.28 7.48 0.08
N TYR A 43 -2.22 6.85 0.73
CA TYR A 43 -3.45 6.41 0.07
C TYR A 43 -4.13 7.54 -0.71
N ARG A 44 -4.29 8.71 -0.09
CA ARG A 44 -5.00 9.82 -0.73
C ARG A 44 -4.34 10.27 -2.03
N HIS A 45 -3.02 10.23 -2.08
CA HIS A 45 -2.29 10.64 -3.28
C HIS A 45 -2.40 9.59 -4.39
N LEU A 46 -2.26 8.32 -4.03
CA LEU A 46 -2.38 7.25 -5.00
C LEU A 46 -3.81 7.12 -5.53
N LYS A 47 -4.78 7.31 -4.66
CA LYS A 47 -6.18 7.28 -5.06
C LYS A 47 -6.46 8.31 -6.14
N LYS A 48 -5.89 9.48 -6.02
CA LYS A 48 -6.01 10.52 -7.03
C LYS A 48 -5.30 10.14 -8.32
N SER A 49 -4.07 9.64 -8.20
CA SER A 49 -3.25 9.29 -9.34
C SER A 49 -3.86 8.20 -10.20
N TYR A 50 -4.55 7.25 -9.58
CA TYR A 50 -5.13 6.13 -10.29
C TYR A 50 -6.62 6.25 -10.56
N LYS A 51 -7.18 7.43 -10.32
CA LYS A 51 -8.60 7.67 -10.58
C LYS A 51 -8.89 7.40 -12.05
N GLY A 52 -9.88 6.56 -12.31
CA GLY A 52 -10.27 6.24 -13.67
C GLY A 52 -9.41 5.20 -14.37
N VAL A 53 -8.37 4.70 -13.73
CA VAL A 53 -7.53 3.66 -14.32
C VAL A 53 -8.21 2.32 -14.09
N LYS A 54 -8.51 1.61 -15.17
CA LYS A 54 -9.23 0.34 -15.08
C LYS A 54 -8.37 -0.76 -14.47
N ASN A 55 -9.04 -1.64 -13.76
CA ASN A 55 -8.41 -2.83 -13.17
C ASN A 55 -7.30 -2.56 -12.18
N VAL A 56 -7.28 -1.35 -11.61
CA VAL A 56 -6.30 -0.99 -10.59
C VAL A 56 -7.03 -0.57 -9.33
N GLU A 57 -6.58 -1.06 -8.20
CA GLU A 57 -7.09 -0.67 -6.90
C GLU A 57 -5.92 -0.25 -6.02
N VAL A 58 -6.14 0.78 -5.21
CA VAL A 58 -5.10 1.23 -4.29
C VAL A 58 -5.30 0.48 -2.98
N HIS A 59 -4.30 -0.32 -2.62
CA HIS A 59 -4.34 -1.18 -1.46
C HIS A 59 -3.59 -0.55 -0.29
N HIS A 60 -4.26 -0.43 0.85
CA HIS A 60 -3.57 -0.05 2.08
C HIS A 60 -2.66 -1.23 2.46
N ILE A 61 -1.37 -0.99 2.61
CA ILE A 61 -0.42 -2.08 2.90
C ILE A 61 -0.78 -2.77 4.21
N ILE A 62 -1.19 -2.01 5.22
CA ILE A 62 -1.86 -2.55 6.40
C ILE A 62 -3.34 -2.21 6.20
N GLU A 63 -4.21 -3.19 6.26
CA GLU A 63 -5.62 -2.92 5.97
C GLU A 63 -6.20 -1.83 6.86
N LYS A 64 -6.99 -0.93 6.25
CA LYS A 64 -7.52 0.22 6.98
C LYS A 64 -8.39 -0.16 8.17
N ARG A 65 -9.05 -1.31 8.12
CA ARG A 65 -9.88 -1.77 9.23
C ARG A 65 -9.08 -2.03 10.50
N LEU A 66 -7.75 -2.17 10.36
CA LEU A 66 -6.88 -2.42 11.49
C LEU A 66 -6.26 -1.14 12.06
N LEU A 67 -6.50 -0.02 11.43
CA LEU A 67 -5.90 1.24 11.86
C LEU A 67 -6.24 1.58 13.31
N ARG A 68 -7.47 1.33 13.71
CA ARG A 68 -7.91 1.60 15.07
C ARG A 68 -7.11 0.85 16.10
N THR A 69 -6.68 -0.37 15.78
CA THR A 69 -5.93 -1.19 16.74
C THR A 69 -4.55 -0.63 16.99
N MET A 70 -4.08 0.25 16.13
CA MET A 70 -2.72 0.77 16.22
C MET A 70 -2.56 1.95 17.16
N LYS A 71 -3.66 2.50 17.65
CA LYS A 71 -3.60 3.63 18.56
C LYS A 71 -2.69 4.73 18.02
N THR A 72 -2.89 5.08 16.78
CA THR A 72 -2.04 6.04 16.08
C THR A 72 -2.85 7.29 15.71
N THR A 73 -2.14 8.40 15.53
CA THR A 73 -2.76 9.62 15.02
C THR A 73 -2.81 9.63 13.49
N CYS A 74 -2.22 8.63 12.85
CA CYS A 74 -2.26 8.51 11.40
C CYS A 74 -3.71 8.36 10.92
N LYS A 75 -4.08 9.10 9.88
CA LYS A 75 -5.43 9.01 9.30
C LYS A 75 -5.40 8.05 8.12
N LYS A 76 -6.57 7.48 7.78
CA LYS A 76 -6.60 6.48 6.72
C LYS A 76 -6.09 7.00 5.37
N GLY A 77 -6.31 8.27 5.07
CA GLY A 77 -5.79 8.84 3.82
C GLY A 77 -4.29 8.97 3.80
N GLU A 78 -3.64 8.95 4.96
CA GLU A 78 -2.20 9.05 5.11
C GLU A 78 -1.53 7.69 5.17
N MET A 79 -2.31 6.62 5.20
CA MET A 79 -1.76 5.27 5.29
C MET A 79 -0.97 4.91 4.04
N LEU A 80 0.14 4.24 4.27
CA LEU A 80 0.98 3.79 3.17
C LEU A 80 0.23 2.78 2.32
N SER A 81 0.28 2.96 1.01
CA SER A 81 -0.52 2.17 0.07
C SER A 81 0.26 1.85 -1.19
N ILE A 82 -0.26 0.91 -1.96
CA ILE A 82 0.37 0.44 -3.18
C ILE A 82 -0.70 0.14 -4.22
N PRO A 83 -0.49 0.55 -5.48
CA PRO A 83 -1.47 0.23 -6.54
C PRO A 83 -1.29 -1.19 -7.03
N LEU A 84 -2.37 -1.94 -7.05
CA LEU A 84 -2.38 -3.35 -7.45
C LEU A 84 -3.45 -3.61 -8.49
N SER A 85 -3.25 -4.63 -9.32
CA SER A 85 -4.35 -5.10 -10.16
C SER A 85 -5.43 -5.66 -9.24
N LYS A 86 -6.67 -5.68 -9.72
CA LYS A 86 -7.78 -6.23 -8.94
C LYS A 86 -7.52 -7.66 -8.49
N ASN A 87 -6.97 -8.48 -9.38
CA ASN A 87 -6.72 -9.88 -9.04
C ASN A 87 -5.67 -10.03 -7.94
N LEU A 88 -4.59 -9.26 -8.03
CA LEU A 88 -3.55 -9.31 -7.02
C LEU A 88 -4.08 -8.77 -5.69
N HIS A 89 -4.87 -7.71 -5.74
CA HIS A 89 -5.47 -7.15 -4.52
C HIS A 89 -6.36 -8.17 -3.83
N LYS A 90 -7.18 -8.90 -4.60
CA LYS A 90 -8.01 -9.96 -4.04
C LYS A 90 -7.19 -11.03 -3.35
N LYS A 91 -6.09 -11.43 -3.96
CA LYS A 91 -5.22 -12.45 -3.39
C LYS A 91 -4.64 -11.99 -2.05
N ILE A 92 -4.16 -10.77 -2.00
CA ILE A 92 -3.58 -10.23 -0.78
C ILE A 92 -4.65 -10.02 0.29
N THR A 93 -5.83 -9.55 -0.09
CA THR A 93 -6.95 -9.38 0.83
C THR A 93 -7.34 -10.71 1.47
N LYS A 94 -7.34 -11.78 0.70
CA LYS A 94 -7.63 -13.10 1.22
C LYS A 94 -6.61 -13.52 2.28
N ARG A 95 -5.35 -13.20 2.05
CA ARG A 95 -4.30 -13.52 3.02
C ARG A 95 -4.50 -12.75 4.32
N TRP A 96 -4.89 -11.47 4.22
CA TRP A 96 -5.19 -10.67 5.40
C TRP A 96 -6.37 -11.24 6.18
N LYS A 97 -7.43 -11.61 5.48
CA LYS A 97 -8.62 -12.17 6.10
C LYS A 97 -8.29 -13.45 6.85
N LYS A 98 -7.39 -14.25 6.32
CA LYS A 98 -6.97 -15.48 6.96
C LYS A 98 -6.20 -15.20 8.25
N GLN A 99 -5.40 -14.16 8.29
CA GLN A 99 -4.62 -13.84 9.48
C GLN A 99 -5.45 -13.14 10.56
N ILE A 100 -6.32 -12.22 10.14
CA ILE A 100 -7.20 -11.49 11.05
C ILE A 100 -8.57 -11.43 10.40
N GLY A 101 -9.48 -12.28 10.84
CA GLY A 101 -10.79 -12.41 10.21
C GLY A 101 -11.63 -11.14 10.31
N TYR A 102 -12.56 -11.00 9.38
CA TYR A 102 -13.51 -9.89 9.40
C TYR A 102 -14.56 -10.13 10.49
N GLY A 103 -15.12 -9.05 10.99
CA GLY A 103 -16.19 -9.15 11.97
C GLY A 103 -15.75 -9.60 13.35
N THR A 104 -14.44 -9.72 13.56
CA THR A 104 -13.93 -10.10 14.86
C THR A 104 -13.82 -8.86 15.74
N ASN A 105 -13.71 -9.11 17.04
CA ASN A 105 -13.39 -8.04 17.95
C ASN A 105 -11.90 -7.78 17.85
N TYR A 106 -11.53 -6.62 17.35
CA TYR A 106 -10.12 -6.30 17.11
C TYR A 106 -9.35 -5.91 18.36
N SER A 107 -9.98 -5.90 19.52
CA SER A 107 -9.31 -5.50 20.76
C SER A 107 -8.11 -6.37 21.11
N GLY A 108 -8.09 -7.61 20.64
CA GLY A 108 -6.96 -8.51 20.86
C GLY A 108 -5.84 -8.39 19.84
N VAL A 109 -5.95 -7.46 18.89
CA VAL A 109 -4.93 -7.31 17.86
C VAL A 109 -3.83 -6.41 18.40
N THR A 110 -2.70 -7.01 18.77
CA THR A 110 -1.56 -6.30 19.32
C THR A 110 -0.58 -5.93 18.23
N LYS A 111 0.40 -5.13 18.57
CA LYS A 111 1.50 -4.80 17.66
C LYS A 111 2.18 -6.06 17.15
N LYS A 112 2.46 -6.98 18.08
CA LYS A 112 3.10 -8.24 17.72
C LYS A 112 2.25 -9.03 16.72
N LYS A 113 0.94 -9.07 16.94
CA LYS A 113 0.05 -9.79 16.05
C LYS A 113 0.04 -9.18 14.66
N LEU A 114 0.10 -7.85 14.57
CA LEU A 114 0.17 -7.17 13.29
C LEU A 114 1.48 -7.49 12.57
N LEU A 115 2.58 -7.50 13.29
CA LEU A 115 3.88 -7.83 12.69
C LEU A 115 3.92 -9.26 12.17
N VAL A 116 3.38 -10.19 12.95
CA VAL A 116 3.30 -11.59 12.52
C VAL A 116 2.40 -11.72 11.29
N ALA A 117 1.30 -10.98 11.27
CA ALA A 117 0.41 -11.00 10.11
C ALA A 117 1.14 -10.52 8.84
N CYS A 118 1.98 -9.49 8.96
CA CYS A 118 2.79 -9.05 7.83
C CYS A 118 3.72 -10.15 7.34
N ASP A 119 4.33 -10.90 8.25
CA ASP A 119 5.20 -12.02 7.86
C ASP A 119 4.44 -13.05 7.04
N LYS A 120 3.17 -13.27 7.35
CA LYS A 120 2.36 -14.27 6.65
C LYS A 120 1.79 -13.74 5.35
N VAL A 121 1.22 -12.54 5.40
CA VAL A 121 0.58 -11.95 4.22
C VAL A 121 1.61 -11.66 3.12
N TYR A 122 2.74 -11.11 3.52
CA TYR A 122 3.77 -10.68 2.57
C TYR A 122 5.00 -11.59 2.59
N GLY A 123 4.81 -12.87 2.98
CA GLY A 123 5.92 -13.80 3.12
C GLY A 123 6.75 -14.00 1.86
N ASP A 124 6.11 -13.96 0.68
CA ASP A 124 6.80 -14.10 -0.59
C ASP A 124 7.07 -12.74 -1.26
N MET A 125 6.94 -11.66 -0.51
CA MET A 125 7.18 -10.31 -0.99
C MET A 125 8.10 -9.59 0.00
N PRO A 126 9.38 -9.96 0.05
CA PRO A 126 10.28 -9.48 1.11
C PRO A 126 10.42 -7.97 1.20
N LYS A 127 10.43 -7.27 0.09
CA LYS A 127 10.54 -5.81 0.14
C LYS A 127 9.28 -5.18 0.74
N LEU A 128 8.13 -5.65 0.31
CA LEU A 128 6.87 -5.12 0.82
C LEU A 128 6.67 -5.50 2.28
N LYS A 129 7.10 -6.70 2.66
CA LYS A 129 7.05 -7.14 4.05
C LYS A 129 7.86 -6.19 4.93
N THR A 130 9.06 -5.85 4.51
CA THR A 130 9.92 -4.94 5.27
C THR A 130 9.27 -3.57 5.41
N ILE A 131 8.71 -3.06 4.32
CA ILE A 131 8.03 -1.78 4.34
C ILE A 131 6.84 -1.80 5.29
N ALA A 132 6.03 -2.84 5.22
CA ALA A 132 4.86 -2.99 6.08
C ALA A 132 5.24 -3.00 7.56
N LYS A 133 6.25 -3.78 7.90
CA LYS A 133 6.68 -3.89 9.29
C LYS A 133 7.27 -2.58 9.80
N ARG A 134 8.05 -1.90 8.98
CA ARG A 134 8.60 -0.60 9.35
C ARG A 134 7.52 0.44 9.56
N TRP A 135 6.48 0.40 8.74
CA TRP A 135 5.37 1.33 8.89
C TRP A 135 4.65 1.10 10.21
N ILE A 136 4.45 -0.16 10.59
CA ILE A 136 3.85 -0.47 11.89
C ILE A 136 4.72 0.07 13.02
N GLU A 137 6.02 -0.17 12.96
CA GLU A 137 6.93 0.30 14.00
C GLU A 137 6.94 1.81 14.12
N ALA A 138 6.82 2.50 13.01
CA ALA A 138 6.85 3.96 13.00
C ALA A 138 5.56 4.60 13.51
N ASN A 139 4.45 3.88 13.41
CA ASN A 139 3.13 4.48 13.69
C ASN A 139 2.40 3.91 14.89
N TYR A 140 2.71 2.68 15.29
CA TYR A 140 1.96 2.05 16.38
C TYR A 140 2.12 2.84 17.68
N GLY A 141 0.99 3.24 18.25
CA GLY A 141 0.99 3.98 19.49
C GLY A 141 1.43 5.44 19.36
N LYS A 142 1.58 5.89 18.17
CA LYS A 142 2.04 7.25 17.90
C LYS A 142 1.02 7.98 17.05
#